data_52442e155ec49e6e0e2bb7e06f8c9088
#
_entry.id   52442e155ec49e6e0e2bb7e06f8c9088
#
_cell.length_a   1.000
_cell.length_b   1.000
_cell.length_c   1.000
_cell.angle_alpha   90.00
_cell.angle_beta   90.00
_cell.angle_gamma   90.00
#
_symmetry.space_group_name_H-M   'P 1'
#
loop_
_entity.id
_entity.type
_entity.pdbx_description
1 polymer ?
#
loop_
_entity_poly.entity_id
_entity_poly.type
_entity_poly.pdbx_seq_one_letter_code
_entity_poly.pdbx_strand_id
1 'polypeptide(L)' 'MDKIWANRLVAGTKEWAEMPASRRPGVKRELAKRVAEGEITAEQYRDITGEDYYNV' A
#
# COMPACT_ATOMS: atom_id res chain seq x y z
N MET A 1 6.15 9.74 7.08
CA MET A 1 5.93 9.98 5.64
C MET A 1 5.17 8.85 4.97
N ASP A 2 5.57 7.60 5.24
CA ASP A 2 4.90 6.46 4.62
C ASP A 2 3.41 6.36 4.95
N LYS A 3 3.04 6.77 6.15
CA LYS A 3 1.63 6.76 6.56
C LYS A 3 0.77 7.71 5.74
N ILE A 4 1.33 8.86 5.39
CA ILE A 4 0.62 9.85 4.57
C ILE A 4 0.38 9.28 3.17
N TRP A 5 1.41 8.68 2.58
CA TRP A 5 1.28 8.04 1.29
C TRP A 5 0.28 6.88 1.33
N ALA A 6 0.36 6.06 2.38
CA ALA A 6 -0.56 4.94 2.54
C ALA A 6 -2.00 5.41 2.65
N ASN A 7 -2.24 6.49 3.42
CA ASN A 7 -3.58 7.06 3.55
C ASN A 7 -4.14 7.52 2.20
N ARG A 8 -3.30 8.17 1.40
CA ARG A 8 -3.70 8.63 0.08
C ARG A 8 -4.01 7.48 -0.86
N LEU A 9 -3.19 6.43 -0.80
CA LEU A 9 -3.36 5.28 -1.65
C LEU A 9 -4.61 4.48 -1.30
N VAL A 10 -4.95 4.41 -0.02
CA VAL A 10 -6.19 3.76 0.40
C VAL A 10 -7.41 4.54 -0.09
N ALA A 11 -7.30 5.87 -0.12
CA ALA A 11 -8.39 6.72 -0.62
C ALA A 11 -8.47 6.70 -2.15
N GLY A 12 -7.33 6.52 -2.84
CA GLY A 12 -7.30 6.47 -4.30
C GLY A 12 -5.99 5.86 -4.77
N THR A 13 -6.05 4.97 -5.74
CA THR A 13 -4.89 4.16 -6.14
C THR A 13 -3.95 4.82 -7.14
N LYS A 14 -4.34 5.96 -7.69
CA LYS A 14 -3.59 6.58 -8.79
C LYS A 14 -2.18 7.03 -8.40
N GLU A 15 -1.99 7.39 -7.15
CA GLU A 15 -0.70 7.92 -6.71
C GLU A 15 0.40 6.87 -6.61
N TRP A 16 0.04 5.59 -6.62
CA TRP A 16 1.05 4.55 -6.59
C TRP A 16 2.00 4.65 -7.79
N ALA A 17 1.47 4.85 -8.98
CA ALA A 17 2.27 4.97 -10.19
C ALA A 17 3.09 6.25 -10.21
N GLU A 18 2.63 7.29 -9.54
CA GLU A 18 3.32 8.58 -9.48
C GLU A 18 4.40 8.62 -8.40
N MET A 19 4.38 7.67 -7.49
CA MET A 19 5.30 7.63 -6.37
C MET A 19 6.72 7.29 -6.83
N PRO A 20 7.74 7.99 -6.31
CA PRO A 20 9.13 7.62 -6.61
C PRO A 20 9.43 6.19 -6.20
N ALA A 21 10.22 5.49 -7.01
CA ALA A 21 10.56 4.10 -6.75
C ALA A 21 11.21 3.92 -5.37
N SER A 22 11.98 4.91 -4.93
CA SER A 22 12.66 4.85 -3.64
C SER A 22 11.69 4.85 -2.45
N ARG A 23 10.46 5.31 -2.66
CA ARG A 23 9.45 5.37 -1.60
C ARG A 23 8.58 4.12 -1.57
N ARG A 24 8.48 3.42 -2.70
CA ARG A 24 7.59 2.27 -2.81
C ARG A 24 7.82 1.16 -1.77
N PRO A 25 9.07 0.76 -1.49
CA PRO A 25 9.28 -0.32 -0.52
C PRO A 25 8.75 0.01 0.87
N GLY A 26 8.97 1.24 1.35
CA GLY A 26 8.50 1.66 2.66
C GLY A 26 6.98 1.73 2.74
N VAL A 27 6.37 2.34 1.73
CA VAL A 27 4.91 2.47 1.68
C VAL A 27 4.25 1.10 1.50
N LYS A 28 4.84 0.25 0.69
CA LYS A 28 4.35 -1.12 0.50
C LYS A 28 4.35 -1.89 1.82
N ARG A 29 5.41 -1.71 2.61
CA ARG A 29 5.49 -2.33 3.93
C ARG A 29 4.40 -1.81 4.87
N GLU A 30 4.14 -0.51 4.82
CA GLU A 30 3.08 0.09 5.63
C GLU A 30 1.71 -0.45 5.24
N LEU A 31 1.46 -0.59 3.93
CA LEU A 31 0.21 -1.16 3.46
C LEU A 31 0.06 -2.62 3.89
N ALA A 32 1.15 -3.39 3.80
CA ALA A 32 1.14 -4.78 4.25
C ALA A 32 0.83 -4.88 5.74
N LYS A 33 1.39 -3.97 6.53
CA LYS A 33 1.11 -3.90 7.95
C LYS A 33 -0.38 -3.65 8.21
N ARG A 34 -0.98 -2.77 7.43
CA ARG A 34 -2.40 -2.46 7.55
C ARG A 34 -3.27 -3.66 7.20
N VAL A 35 -2.86 -4.46 6.23
CA VAL A 35 -3.56 -5.70 5.91
C VAL A 35 -3.50 -6.65 7.11
N ALA A 36 -2.31 -6.80 7.69
CA ALA A 36 -2.12 -7.68 8.84
C ALA A 36 -2.95 -7.24 10.05
N GLU A 37 -3.13 -5.93 10.20
CA GLU A 37 -3.92 -5.36 11.30
C GLU A 37 -5.42 -5.33 11.01
N GLY A 38 -5.83 -5.70 9.81
CA GLY A 38 -7.23 -5.71 9.42
C GLY A 38 -7.79 -4.35 9.04
N GLU A 39 -6.95 -3.34 8.87
CA GLU A 39 -7.40 -2.00 8.48
C GLU A 39 -7.77 -1.92 7.01
N ILE A 40 -7.11 -2.70 6.17
CA ILE A 40 -7.45 -2.85 4.76
C ILE A 40 -7.43 -4.34 4.41
N THR A 41 -8.02 -4.70 3.28
CA THR A 41 -8.04 -6.09 2.83
C THR A 41 -6.86 -6.37 1.92
N ALA A 42 -6.53 -7.65 1.75
CA ALA A 42 -5.51 -8.08 0.79
C ALA A 42 -5.90 -7.65 -0.62
N GLU A 43 -7.19 -7.64 -0.92
CA GLU A 43 -7.70 -7.18 -2.21
C GLU A 43 -7.41 -5.70 -2.42
N GLN A 44 -7.60 -4.88 -1.40
CA GLN A 44 -7.26 -3.47 -1.47
C GLN A 44 -5.76 -3.26 -1.67
N TYR A 45 -4.95 -4.05 -0.99
CA TYR A 45 -3.50 -4.01 -1.16
C TYR A 45 -3.13 -4.28 -2.62
N ARG A 46 -3.73 -5.31 -3.19
CA ARG A 46 -3.49 -5.68 -4.59
C ARG A 46 -3.93 -4.57 -5.55
N ASP A 47 -5.08 -3.97 -5.30
CA ASP A 47 -5.58 -2.87 -6.14
C ASP A 47 -4.63 -1.68 -6.11
N ILE A 48 -4.04 -1.40 -4.96
CA ILE A 48 -3.15 -0.26 -4.82
C ILE A 48 -1.79 -0.54 -5.46
N THR A 49 -1.19 -1.67 -5.13
CA THR A 49 0.19 -1.97 -5.53
C THR A 49 0.30 -2.73 -6.84
N GLY A 50 -0.79 -3.35 -7.28
CA GLY A 50 -0.77 -4.22 -8.44
C GLY A 50 -0.14 -5.57 -8.17
N GLU A 51 0.18 -5.88 -6.92
CA GLU A 51 0.81 -7.13 -6.52
C GLU A 51 0.00 -7.80 -5.43
N ASP A 52 -0.03 -9.12 -5.45
CA ASP A 52 -0.74 -9.88 -4.43
C ASP A 52 -0.07 -9.70 -3.08
N TYR A 53 -0.89 -9.66 -2.04
CA TYR A 53 -0.40 -9.64 -0.68
C TYR A 53 -0.01 -11.06 -0.29
N TYR A 54 1.21 -11.23 0.17
CA TYR A 54 1.68 -12.52 0.68
C TYR A 54 1.89 -12.41 2.17
N ASN A 55 1.16 -13.22 2.89
CA ASN A 55 1.34 -13.34 4.33
C ASN A 55 2.35 -14.46 4.58
N VAL A 56 3.60 -14.11 4.41
CA VAL A 56 4.69 -15.07 4.55
C VAL A 56 5.26 -15.00 5.94
#